data_952df59d4b32fc1c4acb79fc5d86f3d7
#
_entry.id   952df59d4b32fc1c4acb79fc5d86f3d7
#
_cell.length_a   1.000
_cell.length_b   1.000
_cell.length_c   1.000
_cell.angle_alpha   90.00
_cell.angle_beta   90.00
_cell.angle_gamma   90.00
#
_symmetry.space_group_name_H-M   'P 1'
#
loop_
_entity.id
_entity.type
_entity.pdbx_description
1 polymer ?
#
loop_
_entity_poly.entity_id
_entity_poly.type
_entity_poly.pdbx_seq_one_letter_code
_entity_poly.pdbx_strand_id
1 'polypeptide(L)'
;MCLQILEQETKKHELWIEELEKKQQLAEKKPELRKEYEKSYKKYQNLLKKQDHLMRVGVYLLLNLAEDSKVEIKMKNKNIIELLVKMMKRQNMELLILVVSFLKKLSIFKENKDQMKEMEVMEKAAQLIPSQNDDLLNIALRLILNLTFDTEMRDKAVKSGLIPKLVDLISLEHHSVVVTCILYHISMDDKYRSYFSYTDCIPLVRYFKVLFFVSWIFSNHFH
;
A
#
# COMPACT_ATOMS: atom_id res chain seq x y z
N MET A 1 -22.39 -7.60 9.78
CA MET A 1 -21.76 -7.91 11.09
C MET A 1 -20.23 -7.75 11.06
N CYS A 2 -19.44 -8.54 10.33
CA CYS A 2 -17.97 -8.43 10.34
C CYS A 2 -17.47 -7.00 10.01
N LEU A 3 -17.93 -6.40 8.93
CA LEU A 3 -17.57 -5.04 8.52
C LEU A 3 -17.90 -3.99 9.59
N GLN A 4 -19.06 -4.10 10.24
CA GLN A 4 -19.44 -3.20 11.33
C GLN A 4 -18.51 -3.31 12.55
N ILE A 5 -18.03 -4.53 12.85
CA ILE A 5 -17.05 -4.73 13.94
C ILE A 5 -15.73 -4.03 13.57
N LEU A 6 -15.24 -4.20 12.32
CA LEU A 6 -14.01 -3.54 11.87
C LEU A 6 -14.14 -2.01 11.88
N GLU A 7 -15.30 -1.46 11.48
CA GLU A 7 -15.57 -0.03 11.55
C GLU A 7 -15.54 0.49 13.00
N GLN A 8 -16.20 -0.22 13.92
CA GLN A 8 -16.22 0.14 15.33
C GLN A 8 -14.83 0.10 15.95
N GLU A 9 -14.05 -0.94 15.64
CA GLU A 9 -12.68 -1.08 16.15
C GLU A 9 -11.74 -0.02 15.54
N THR A 10 -11.94 0.36 14.28
CA THR A 10 -11.18 1.45 13.66
C THR A 10 -11.49 2.79 14.35
N LYS A 11 -12.76 3.09 14.61
CA LYS A 11 -13.15 4.31 15.35
C LYS A 11 -12.59 4.32 16.78
N LYS A 12 -12.60 3.18 17.47
CA LYS A 12 -11.99 3.08 18.81
C LYS A 12 -10.49 3.38 18.77
N HIS A 13 -9.81 2.89 17.74
CA HIS A 13 -8.38 3.16 17.60
C HIS A 13 -8.09 4.64 17.35
N GLU A 14 -8.88 5.31 16.52
CA GLU A 14 -8.76 6.74 16.28
C GLU A 14 -8.89 7.52 17.61
N LEU A 15 -9.90 7.20 18.42
CA LEU A 15 -10.10 7.80 19.75
C LEU A 15 -8.92 7.54 20.72
N TRP A 16 -8.35 6.33 20.69
CA TRP A 16 -7.20 6.02 21.55
C TRP A 16 -5.96 6.82 21.17
N ILE A 17 -5.73 7.01 19.86
CA ILE A 17 -4.61 7.85 19.38
C ILE A 17 -4.81 9.29 19.83
N GLU A 18 -5.99 9.87 19.63
CA GLU A 18 -6.28 11.25 20.04
C GLU A 18 -6.09 11.45 21.55
N GLU A 19 -6.56 10.50 22.36
CA GLU A 19 -6.37 10.55 23.81
C GLU A 19 -4.90 10.47 24.21
N LEU A 20 -4.13 9.60 23.52
CA LEU A 20 -2.71 9.42 23.78
C LEU A 20 -1.90 10.65 23.38
N GLU A 21 -2.20 11.27 22.23
CA GLU A 21 -1.57 12.50 21.76
C GLU A 21 -1.82 13.67 22.73
N LYS A 22 -3.04 13.83 23.23
CA LYS A 22 -3.36 14.83 24.26
C LYS A 22 -2.54 14.62 25.55
N LYS A 23 -2.40 13.38 25.99
CA LYS A 23 -1.57 13.05 27.17
C LYS A 23 -0.09 13.28 26.91
N GLN A 24 0.39 13.00 25.70
CA GLN A 24 1.78 13.28 25.31
C GLN A 24 2.07 14.77 25.37
N GLN A 25 1.25 15.60 24.76
CA GLN A 25 1.41 17.05 24.78
C GLN A 25 1.40 17.65 26.19
N LEU A 26 0.56 17.08 27.08
CA LEU A 26 0.51 17.49 28.48
C LEU A 26 1.79 17.06 29.24
N ALA A 27 2.31 15.87 28.96
CA ALA A 27 3.54 15.35 29.58
C ALA A 27 4.79 16.11 29.11
N GLU A 28 4.81 16.63 27.88
CA GLU A 28 5.86 17.51 27.38
C GLU A 28 5.89 18.86 28.11
N LYS A 29 4.72 19.40 28.47
CA LYS A 29 4.59 20.67 29.21
C LYS A 29 4.79 20.51 30.72
N LYS A 30 4.48 19.32 31.26
CA LYS A 30 4.50 19.03 32.71
C LYS A 30 5.21 17.70 32.95
N PRO A 31 6.53 17.70 33.31
CA PRO A 31 7.32 16.47 33.50
C PRO A 31 6.74 15.49 34.53
N GLU A 32 5.99 15.96 35.49
CA GLU A 32 5.28 15.16 36.50
C GLU A 32 4.25 14.19 35.90
N LEU A 33 3.67 14.53 34.73
CA LEU A 33 2.69 13.71 34.04
C LEU A 33 3.31 12.62 33.13
N ARG A 34 4.62 12.61 32.99
CA ARG A 34 5.34 11.66 32.14
C ARG A 34 5.09 10.19 32.53
N LYS A 35 5.06 9.89 33.81
CA LYS A 35 4.78 8.52 34.30
C LYS A 35 3.37 8.07 33.96
N GLU A 36 2.40 8.98 33.99
CA GLU A 36 1.03 8.69 33.63
C GLU A 36 0.88 8.44 32.13
N TYR A 37 1.55 9.25 31.30
CA TYR A 37 1.63 9.02 29.86
C TYR A 37 2.25 7.64 29.54
N GLU A 38 3.40 7.29 30.14
CA GLU A 38 4.06 6.00 29.91
C GLU A 38 3.17 4.81 30.29
N LYS A 39 2.40 4.92 31.38
CA LYS A 39 1.40 3.91 31.76
C LYS A 39 0.27 3.79 30.74
N SER A 40 -0.24 4.91 30.27
CA SER A 40 -1.28 4.97 29.24
C SER A 40 -0.79 4.40 27.91
N TYR A 41 0.45 4.71 27.53
CA TYR A 41 1.09 4.18 26.31
C TYR A 41 1.25 2.66 26.36
N LYS A 42 1.72 2.09 27.49
CA LYS A 42 1.80 0.63 27.67
C LYS A 42 0.44 -0.04 27.56
N LYS A 43 -0.59 0.57 28.14
CA LYS A 43 -1.97 0.07 28.04
C LYS A 43 -2.44 0.09 26.58
N TYR A 44 -2.21 1.19 25.88
CA TYR A 44 -2.52 1.33 24.45
C TYR A 44 -1.84 0.24 23.62
N GLN A 45 -0.54 0.01 23.79
CA GLN A 45 0.19 -1.03 23.04
C GLN A 45 -0.41 -2.43 23.24
N ASN A 46 -0.86 -2.77 24.47
CA ASN A 46 -1.48 -4.06 24.75
C ASN A 46 -2.86 -4.20 24.09
N LEU A 47 -3.66 -3.11 24.09
CA LEU A 47 -4.95 -3.08 23.40
C LEU A 47 -4.76 -3.16 21.89
N LEU A 48 -3.77 -2.45 21.34
CA LEU A 48 -3.45 -2.44 19.93
C LEU A 48 -3.11 -3.84 19.42
N LYS A 49 -2.28 -4.61 20.13
CA LYS A 49 -1.93 -5.99 19.74
C LYS A 49 -3.16 -6.89 19.61
N LYS A 50 -4.09 -6.80 20.59
CA LYS A 50 -5.34 -7.56 20.58
C LYS A 50 -6.24 -7.14 19.43
N GLN A 51 -6.35 -5.83 19.22
CA GLN A 51 -7.15 -5.27 18.14
C GLN A 51 -6.59 -5.64 16.77
N ASP A 52 -5.27 -5.55 16.55
CA ASP A 52 -4.63 -5.92 15.29
C ASP A 52 -4.88 -7.39 14.94
N HIS A 53 -4.89 -8.29 15.94
CA HIS A 53 -5.25 -9.68 15.71
C HIS A 53 -6.71 -9.82 15.23
N LEU A 54 -7.65 -9.15 15.87
CA LEU A 54 -9.07 -9.15 15.48
C LEU A 54 -9.24 -8.56 14.07
N MET A 55 -8.58 -7.42 13.79
CA MET A 55 -8.63 -6.74 12.50
C MET A 55 -8.07 -7.63 11.39
N ARG A 56 -6.95 -8.31 11.64
CA ARG A 56 -6.33 -9.25 10.70
C ARG A 56 -7.29 -10.37 10.31
N VAL A 57 -7.91 -11.03 11.30
CA VAL A 57 -8.90 -12.10 11.05
C VAL A 57 -10.09 -11.55 10.25
N GLY A 58 -10.61 -10.38 10.63
CA GLY A 58 -11.75 -9.77 9.96
C GLY A 58 -11.44 -9.36 8.51
N VAL A 59 -10.29 -8.76 8.25
CA VAL A 59 -9.86 -8.38 6.89
C VAL A 59 -9.62 -9.62 6.03
N TYR A 60 -8.98 -10.66 6.59
CA TYR A 60 -8.77 -11.93 5.89
C TYR A 60 -10.09 -12.59 5.47
N LEU A 61 -11.06 -12.66 6.38
CA LEU A 61 -12.39 -13.18 6.07
C LEU A 61 -13.10 -12.38 4.98
N LEU A 62 -13.06 -11.04 5.06
CA LEU A 62 -13.67 -10.17 4.05
C LEU A 62 -12.97 -10.30 2.70
N LEU A 63 -11.64 -10.40 2.67
CA LEU A 63 -10.87 -10.59 1.43
C LEU A 63 -11.28 -11.88 0.71
N ASN A 64 -11.45 -12.99 1.44
CA ASN A 64 -11.90 -14.25 0.87
C ASN A 64 -13.37 -14.19 0.41
N LEU A 65 -14.24 -13.57 1.22
CA LEU A 65 -15.65 -13.39 0.86
C LEU A 65 -15.85 -12.47 -0.37
N ALA A 66 -14.92 -11.55 -0.61
CA ALA A 66 -14.93 -10.67 -1.79
C ALA A 66 -14.58 -11.41 -3.10
N GLU A 67 -14.37 -12.73 -3.10
CA GLU A 67 -14.30 -13.55 -4.31
C GLU A 67 -15.67 -13.68 -4.99
N ASP A 68 -16.74 -13.63 -4.20
CA ASP A 68 -18.09 -13.52 -4.72
C ASP A 68 -18.38 -12.06 -5.10
N SER A 69 -18.65 -11.80 -6.38
CA SER A 69 -18.93 -10.48 -6.92
C SER A 69 -20.15 -9.80 -6.27
N LYS A 70 -21.17 -10.56 -5.85
CA LYS A 70 -22.33 -10.02 -5.15
C LYS A 70 -21.98 -9.53 -3.75
N VAL A 71 -21.05 -10.22 -3.10
CA VAL A 71 -20.55 -9.82 -1.77
C VAL A 71 -19.65 -8.61 -1.91
N GLU A 72 -18.79 -8.57 -2.92
CA GLU A 72 -17.93 -7.41 -3.22
C GLU A 72 -18.74 -6.14 -3.42
N ILE A 73 -19.81 -6.17 -4.23
CA ILE A 73 -20.71 -5.03 -4.44
C ILE A 73 -21.33 -4.57 -3.12
N LYS A 74 -21.75 -5.50 -2.25
CA LYS A 74 -22.28 -5.15 -0.92
C LYS A 74 -21.22 -4.48 -0.01
N MET A 75 -19.96 -4.90 -0.11
CA MET A 75 -18.85 -4.29 0.64
C MET A 75 -18.54 -2.89 0.12
N LYS A 76 -18.55 -2.69 -1.21
CA LYS A 76 -18.39 -1.39 -1.85
C LYS A 76 -19.44 -0.39 -1.31
N ASN A 77 -20.70 -0.78 -1.29
CA ASN A 77 -21.81 0.05 -0.80
C ASN A 77 -21.70 0.37 0.70
N LYS A 78 -20.76 -0.24 1.42
CA LYS A 78 -20.46 -0.02 2.84
C LYS A 78 -19.08 0.61 3.06
N ASN A 79 -18.58 1.35 2.09
CA ASN A 79 -17.32 2.11 2.18
C ASN A 79 -16.11 1.30 2.62
N ILE A 80 -15.99 0.04 2.14
CA ILE A 80 -14.86 -0.84 2.49
C ILE A 80 -13.51 -0.19 2.16
N ILE A 81 -13.40 0.58 1.07
CA ILE A 81 -12.16 1.24 0.66
C ILE A 81 -11.72 2.25 1.72
N GLU A 82 -12.63 3.08 2.22
CA GLU A 82 -12.32 4.04 3.29
C GLU A 82 -11.78 3.33 4.54
N LEU A 83 -12.44 2.24 4.93
CA LEU A 83 -12.01 1.44 6.07
C LEU A 83 -10.60 0.88 5.87
N LEU A 84 -10.31 0.31 4.71
CA LEU A 84 -8.98 -0.23 4.37
C LEU A 84 -7.91 0.88 4.35
N VAL A 85 -8.22 2.04 3.78
CA VAL A 85 -7.30 3.18 3.74
C VAL A 85 -6.94 3.68 5.14
N LYS A 86 -7.91 3.73 6.07
CA LYS A 86 -7.64 4.04 7.48
C LYS A 86 -6.70 3.02 8.13
N MET A 87 -6.84 1.74 7.77
CA MET A 87 -5.98 0.67 8.28
C MET A 87 -4.55 0.71 7.69
N MET A 88 -4.31 1.35 6.55
CA MET A 88 -2.95 1.52 6.01
C MET A 88 -1.99 2.25 6.94
N LYS A 89 -2.51 3.00 7.91
CA LYS A 89 -1.71 3.68 8.95
C LYS A 89 -1.20 2.74 10.05
N ARG A 90 -1.64 1.48 10.05
CA ARG A 90 -1.26 0.50 11.08
C ARG A 90 0.16 0.01 10.86
N GLN A 91 0.88 -0.23 11.98
CA GLN A 91 2.26 -0.70 11.96
C GLN A 91 2.38 -2.23 11.94
N ASN A 92 1.28 -2.94 12.17
CA ASN A 92 1.28 -4.40 12.12
C ASN A 92 1.47 -4.88 10.68
N MET A 93 2.61 -5.49 10.38
CA MET A 93 3.01 -5.89 9.03
C MET A 93 2.04 -6.89 8.39
N GLU A 94 1.61 -7.90 9.12
CA GLU A 94 0.69 -8.92 8.60
C GLU A 94 -0.68 -8.33 8.26
N LEU A 95 -1.18 -7.41 9.11
CA LEU A 95 -2.41 -6.68 8.83
C LEU A 95 -2.24 -5.75 7.62
N LEU A 96 -1.12 -5.05 7.52
CA LEU A 96 -0.84 -4.14 6.41
C LEU A 96 -0.78 -4.89 5.06
N ILE A 97 -0.12 -6.04 5.01
CA ILE A 97 -0.09 -6.90 3.81
C ILE A 97 -1.52 -7.30 3.38
N LEU A 98 -2.37 -7.71 4.32
CA LEU A 98 -3.76 -8.07 4.03
C LEU A 98 -4.57 -6.88 3.51
N VAL A 99 -4.41 -5.72 4.14
CA VAL A 99 -5.09 -4.47 3.74
C VAL A 99 -4.69 -4.07 2.32
N VAL A 100 -3.38 -4.05 2.03
CA VAL A 100 -2.88 -3.69 0.69
C VAL A 100 -3.28 -4.74 -0.34
N SER A 101 -3.31 -6.04 0.03
CA SER A 101 -3.81 -7.12 -0.83
C SER A 101 -5.28 -6.92 -1.19
N PHE A 102 -6.08 -6.48 -0.24
CA PHE A 102 -7.49 -6.20 -0.48
C PHE A 102 -7.68 -4.97 -1.38
N LEU A 103 -6.96 -3.88 -1.11
CA LEU A 103 -6.97 -2.71 -1.99
C LEU A 103 -6.52 -3.07 -3.41
N LYS A 104 -5.47 -3.90 -3.57
CA LYS A 104 -5.03 -4.42 -4.87
C LYS A 104 -6.16 -5.18 -5.58
N LYS A 105 -6.90 -6.04 -4.88
CA LYS A 105 -8.04 -6.78 -5.45
C LYS A 105 -9.12 -5.81 -5.92
N LEU A 106 -9.51 -4.84 -5.11
CA LEU A 106 -10.54 -3.86 -5.42
C LEU A 106 -10.13 -2.88 -6.53
N SER A 107 -8.82 -2.62 -6.70
CA SER A 107 -8.29 -1.68 -7.70
C SER A 107 -8.43 -2.13 -9.16
N ILE A 108 -8.93 -3.33 -9.42
CA ILE A 108 -9.23 -3.81 -10.77
C ILE A 108 -10.41 -3.03 -11.38
N PHE A 109 -11.38 -2.64 -10.56
CA PHE A 109 -12.60 -1.97 -11.02
C PHE A 109 -12.42 -0.45 -11.06
N LYS A 110 -12.91 0.15 -12.15
CA LYS A 110 -12.77 1.60 -12.38
C LYS A 110 -13.39 2.44 -11.27
N GLU A 111 -14.61 2.10 -10.87
CA GLU A 111 -15.33 2.86 -9.85
C GLU A 111 -14.66 2.81 -8.48
N ASN A 112 -13.96 1.73 -8.18
CA ASN A 112 -13.14 1.63 -6.97
C ASN A 112 -11.89 2.50 -7.06
N LYS A 113 -11.28 2.62 -8.26
CA LYS A 113 -10.12 3.51 -8.49
C LYS A 113 -10.50 4.97 -8.29
N ASP A 114 -11.69 5.39 -8.73
CA ASP A 114 -12.15 6.77 -8.52
C ASP A 114 -12.23 7.10 -7.02
N GLN A 115 -12.77 6.20 -6.20
CA GLN A 115 -12.78 6.36 -4.75
C GLN A 115 -11.35 6.31 -4.15
N MET A 116 -10.50 5.41 -4.64
CA MET A 116 -9.09 5.33 -4.20
C MET A 116 -8.30 6.60 -4.53
N LYS A 117 -8.64 7.27 -5.63
CA LYS A 117 -8.04 8.54 -6.04
C LYS A 117 -8.37 9.67 -5.07
N GLU A 118 -9.62 9.78 -4.65
CA GLU A 118 -10.07 10.76 -3.65
C GLU A 118 -9.42 10.53 -2.28
N MET A 119 -9.11 9.27 -1.96
CA MET A 119 -8.51 8.88 -0.68
C MET A 119 -6.98 8.82 -0.69
N GLU A 120 -6.34 9.31 -1.75
CA GLU A 120 -4.88 9.39 -1.87
C GLU A 120 -4.19 8.02 -1.72
N VAL A 121 -4.81 6.95 -2.27
CA VAL A 121 -4.25 5.59 -2.14
C VAL A 121 -2.92 5.45 -2.87
N MET A 122 -2.73 6.16 -4.00
CA MET A 122 -1.46 6.15 -4.72
C MET A 122 -0.32 6.72 -3.86
N GLU A 123 -0.56 7.87 -3.24
CA GLU A 123 0.40 8.56 -2.38
C GLU A 123 0.76 7.69 -1.15
N LYS A 124 -0.24 7.08 -0.55
CA LYS A 124 -0.04 6.16 0.59
C LYS A 124 0.69 4.88 0.19
N ALA A 125 0.38 4.33 -0.98
CA ALA A 125 1.09 3.15 -1.51
C ALA A 125 2.56 3.48 -1.86
N ALA A 126 2.83 4.68 -2.41
CA ALA A 126 4.19 5.15 -2.69
C ALA A 126 5.04 5.34 -1.43
N GLN A 127 4.42 5.57 -0.26
CA GLN A 127 5.12 5.64 1.03
C GLN A 127 5.55 4.26 1.54
N LEU A 128 4.92 3.18 1.08
CA LEU A 128 5.31 1.81 1.41
C LEU A 128 6.56 1.35 0.63
N ILE A 129 7.05 2.14 -0.31
CA ILE A 129 8.22 1.85 -1.14
C ILE A 129 9.35 2.83 -0.81
N PRO A 130 10.56 2.32 -0.55
CA PRO A 130 10.95 0.92 -0.46
C PRO A 130 10.47 0.24 0.83
N SER A 131 10.38 -1.09 0.83
CA SER A 131 10.07 -1.89 2.01
C SER A 131 11.11 -2.98 2.23
N GLN A 132 11.49 -3.24 3.48
CA GLN A 132 12.34 -4.38 3.84
C GLN A 132 11.57 -5.71 3.83
N ASN A 133 10.25 -5.67 3.89
CA ASN A 133 9.40 -6.84 3.77
C ASN A 133 9.05 -7.06 2.30
N ASP A 134 9.52 -8.17 1.75
CA ASP A 134 9.37 -8.50 0.32
C ASP A 134 7.90 -8.72 -0.09
N ASP A 135 7.11 -9.36 0.76
CA ASP A 135 5.68 -9.57 0.52
C ASP A 135 4.92 -8.24 0.43
N LEU A 136 5.20 -7.31 1.36
CA LEU A 136 4.61 -5.98 1.33
C LEU A 136 5.04 -5.22 0.08
N LEU A 137 6.33 -5.27 -0.27
CA LEU A 137 6.87 -4.62 -1.45
C LEU A 137 6.18 -5.14 -2.72
N ASN A 138 6.11 -6.46 -2.88
CA ASN A 138 5.46 -7.10 -4.03
C ASN A 138 3.99 -6.69 -4.16
N ILE A 139 3.23 -6.72 -3.06
CA ILE A 139 1.81 -6.37 -3.08
C ILE A 139 1.60 -4.88 -3.34
N ALA A 140 2.42 -4.00 -2.75
CA ALA A 140 2.35 -2.56 -2.97
C ALA A 140 2.66 -2.20 -4.43
N LEU A 141 3.69 -2.79 -5.03
CA LEU A 141 4.01 -2.61 -6.45
C LEU A 141 2.87 -3.05 -7.35
N ARG A 142 2.21 -4.18 -7.07
CA ARG A 142 1.05 -4.66 -7.84
C ARG A 142 -0.18 -3.77 -7.68
N LEU A 143 -0.41 -3.19 -6.49
CA LEU A 143 -1.45 -2.18 -6.29
C LEU A 143 -1.15 -0.95 -7.13
N ILE A 144 0.07 -0.42 -7.07
CA ILE A 144 0.51 0.73 -7.87
C ILE A 144 0.35 0.45 -9.36
N LEU A 145 0.76 -0.73 -9.83
CA LEU A 145 0.56 -1.13 -11.23
C LEU A 145 -0.91 -1.03 -11.65
N ASN A 146 -1.84 -1.58 -10.85
CA ASN A 146 -3.26 -1.49 -11.14
C ASN A 146 -3.78 -0.04 -11.18
N LEU A 147 -3.25 0.82 -10.32
CA LEU A 147 -3.62 2.24 -10.27
C LEU A 147 -3.06 3.03 -11.46
N THR A 148 -1.87 2.70 -11.97
CA THR A 148 -1.23 3.40 -13.09
C THR A 148 -1.92 3.22 -14.45
N PHE A 149 -2.94 2.35 -14.57
CA PHE A 149 -3.83 2.35 -15.73
C PHE A 149 -4.66 3.63 -15.87
N ASP A 150 -4.84 4.37 -14.78
CA ASP A 150 -5.51 5.67 -14.78
C ASP A 150 -4.49 6.81 -14.90
N THR A 151 -4.76 7.79 -15.80
CA THR A 151 -3.85 8.91 -16.08
C THR A 151 -3.63 9.80 -14.87
N GLU A 152 -4.68 10.14 -14.11
CA GLU A 152 -4.55 10.98 -12.94
C GLU A 152 -3.77 10.27 -11.82
N MET A 153 -3.89 8.95 -11.74
CA MET A 153 -3.09 8.15 -10.80
C MET A 153 -1.61 8.13 -11.18
N ARG A 154 -1.27 8.14 -12.50
CA ARG A 154 0.13 8.31 -12.94
C ARG A 154 0.69 9.68 -12.52
N ASP A 155 -0.11 10.74 -12.64
CA ASP A 155 0.27 12.07 -12.16
C ASP A 155 0.59 12.08 -10.66
N LYS A 156 -0.26 11.44 -9.86
CA LYS A 156 -0.06 11.29 -8.41
C LYS A 156 1.19 10.47 -8.09
N ALA A 157 1.45 9.40 -8.83
CA ALA A 157 2.64 8.58 -8.69
C ALA A 157 3.93 9.39 -8.91
N VAL A 158 3.98 10.18 -9.98
CA VAL A 158 5.14 11.06 -10.28
C VAL A 158 5.31 12.13 -9.21
N LYS A 159 4.23 12.81 -8.81
CA LYS A 159 4.25 13.82 -7.76
C LYS A 159 4.68 13.28 -6.40
N SER A 160 4.43 12.00 -6.14
CA SER A 160 4.89 11.30 -4.92
C SER A 160 6.36 10.88 -4.96
N GLY A 161 7.11 11.25 -6.01
CA GLY A 161 8.52 10.90 -6.16
C GLY A 161 8.76 9.40 -6.38
N LEU A 162 7.82 8.72 -7.03
CA LEU A 162 7.88 7.26 -7.18
C LEU A 162 8.92 6.82 -8.21
N ILE A 163 9.19 7.62 -9.28
CA ILE A 163 10.12 7.23 -10.36
C ILE A 163 11.50 6.82 -9.83
N PRO A 164 12.25 7.65 -9.06
CA PRO A 164 13.56 7.25 -8.56
C PRO A 164 13.51 5.99 -7.70
N LYS A 165 12.52 5.85 -6.83
CA LYS A 165 12.33 4.66 -5.99
C LYS A 165 12.14 3.38 -6.84
N LEU A 166 11.40 3.49 -7.95
CA LEU A 166 11.21 2.37 -8.87
C LEU A 166 12.48 2.04 -9.65
N VAL A 167 13.25 3.05 -10.05
CA VAL A 167 14.53 2.83 -10.74
C VAL A 167 15.50 2.04 -9.87
N ASP A 168 15.59 2.37 -8.59
CA ASP A 168 16.42 1.63 -7.62
C ASP A 168 15.99 0.16 -7.48
N LEU A 169 14.70 -0.14 -7.69
CA LEU A 169 14.15 -1.49 -7.60
C LEU A 169 14.26 -2.32 -8.89
N ILE A 170 14.63 -1.72 -10.02
CA ILE A 170 14.78 -2.46 -11.31
C ILE A 170 15.77 -3.61 -11.18
N SER A 171 16.85 -3.41 -10.40
CA SER A 171 17.90 -4.41 -10.20
C SER A 171 17.49 -5.60 -9.35
N LEU A 172 16.35 -5.52 -8.66
CA LEU A 172 15.81 -6.64 -7.88
C LEU A 172 15.04 -7.59 -8.80
N GLU A 173 15.63 -8.76 -9.09
CA GLU A 173 15.14 -9.73 -10.07
C GLU A 173 13.64 -10.04 -9.90
N HIS A 174 13.20 -10.30 -8.66
CA HIS A 174 11.80 -10.67 -8.36
C HIS A 174 10.78 -9.54 -8.60
N HIS A 175 11.21 -8.30 -8.66
CA HIS A 175 10.34 -7.13 -8.83
C HIS A 175 10.52 -6.43 -10.17
N SER A 176 11.60 -6.72 -10.90
CA SER A 176 11.99 -6.00 -12.12
C SER A 176 10.87 -5.91 -13.16
N VAL A 177 10.10 -7.00 -13.35
CA VAL A 177 8.99 -7.03 -14.32
C VAL A 177 7.90 -6.05 -13.95
N VAL A 178 7.41 -6.10 -12.69
CA VAL A 178 6.32 -5.23 -12.22
C VAL A 178 6.77 -3.77 -12.22
N VAL A 179 7.98 -3.50 -11.76
CA VAL A 179 8.60 -2.17 -11.77
C VAL A 179 8.69 -1.62 -13.18
N THR A 180 9.20 -2.40 -14.14
CA THR A 180 9.29 -1.98 -15.54
C THR A 180 7.92 -1.69 -16.15
N CYS A 181 6.89 -2.48 -15.82
CA CYS A 181 5.52 -2.21 -16.26
C CYS A 181 4.99 -0.87 -15.72
N ILE A 182 5.25 -0.55 -14.44
CA ILE A 182 4.84 0.72 -13.84
C ILE A 182 5.53 1.89 -14.53
N LEU A 183 6.86 1.81 -14.72
CA LEU A 183 7.64 2.83 -15.40
C LEU A 183 7.19 3.01 -16.85
N TYR A 184 6.87 1.92 -17.55
CA TYR A 184 6.29 1.97 -18.89
C TYR A 184 4.97 2.73 -18.91
N HIS A 185 4.03 2.43 -17.99
CA HIS A 185 2.76 3.16 -17.90
C HIS A 185 2.97 4.66 -17.66
N ILE A 186 3.92 5.05 -16.80
CA ILE A 186 4.24 6.46 -16.55
C ILE A 186 4.83 7.10 -17.82
N SER A 187 5.66 6.39 -18.57
CA SER A 187 6.29 6.90 -19.79
C SER A 187 5.35 7.08 -20.99
N MET A 188 4.13 6.54 -20.90
CA MET A 188 3.08 6.76 -21.90
C MET A 188 2.63 8.23 -21.96
N ASP A 189 2.75 8.95 -20.83
CA ASP A 189 2.42 10.37 -20.78
C ASP A 189 3.65 11.21 -21.19
N ASP A 190 3.56 11.92 -22.31
CA ASP A 190 4.67 12.69 -22.92
C ASP A 190 5.34 13.66 -21.94
N LYS A 191 4.57 14.28 -21.08
CA LYS A 191 5.05 15.23 -20.07
C LYS A 191 6.02 14.61 -19.06
N TYR A 192 6.03 13.29 -18.90
CA TYR A 192 6.91 12.60 -17.95
C TYR A 192 8.12 11.94 -18.60
N ARG A 193 8.18 11.86 -19.95
CA ARG A 193 9.30 11.23 -20.65
C ARG A 193 10.66 11.84 -20.31
N SER A 194 10.72 13.15 -20.15
CA SER A 194 11.95 13.85 -19.77
C SER A 194 12.50 13.44 -18.40
N TYR A 195 11.65 13.02 -17.46
CA TYR A 195 12.09 12.54 -16.15
C TYR A 195 12.99 11.31 -16.24
N PHE A 196 12.75 10.45 -17.24
CA PHE A 196 13.56 9.25 -17.45
C PHE A 196 14.97 9.55 -17.95
N SER A 197 15.18 10.70 -18.58
CA SER A 197 16.50 11.13 -19.05
C SER A 197 17.45 11.50 -17.91
N TYR A 198 16.92 11.81 -16.73
CA TYR A 198 17.68 12.15 -15.54
C TYR A 198 17.86 10.96 -14.58
N THR A 199 17.51 9.75 -15.02
CA THR A 199 17.63 8.51 -14.24
C THR A 199 18.40 7.47 -15.03
N ASP A 200 18.95 6.47 -14.34
CA ASP A 200 19.59 5.29 -14.97
C ASP A 200 18.55 4.27 -15.52
N CYS A 201 17.28 4.66 -15.62
CA CYS A 201 16.20 3.78 -16.06
C CYS A 201 16.47 3.19 -17.45
N ILE A 202 16.87 4.01 -18.42
CA ILE A 202 17.08 3.56 -19.83
C ILE A 202 18.22 2.55 -19.93
N PRO A 203 19.44 2.80 -19.39
CA PRO A 203 20.50 1.82 -19.34
C PRO A 203 20.11 0.52 -18.65
N LEU A 204 19.44 0.61 -17.47
CA LEU A 204 19.02 -0.54 -16.70
C LEU A 204 17.98 -1.40 -17.45
N VAL A 205 16.97 -0.79 -18.05
CA VAL A 205 15.96 -1.52 -18.84
C VAL A 205 16.60 -2.20 -20.05
N ARG A 206 17.58 -1.58 -20.72
CA ARG A 206 18.35 -2.22 -21.79
C ARG A 206 19.12 -3.44 -21.30
N TYR A 207 19.78 -3.31 -20.17
CA TYR A 207 20.54 -4.40 -19.55
C TYR A 207 19.63 -5.59 -19.23
N PHE A 208 18.49 -5.37 -18.60
CA PHE A 208 17.53 -6.41 -18.29
C PHE A 208 16.86 -7.01 -19.51
N LYS A 209 16.56 -6.24 -20.57
CA LYS A 209 16.07 -6.78 -21.83
C LYS A 209 17.06 -7.77 -22.46
N VAL A 210 18.35 -7.46 -22.41
CA VAL A 210 19.40 -8.36 -22.91
C VAL A 210 19.47 -9.63 -22.05
N LEU A 211 19.43 -9.52 -20.72
CA LEU A 211 19.43 -10.68 -19.82
C LEU A 211 18.19 -11.55 -19.99
N PHE A 212 16.99 -10.96 -20.11
CA PHE A 212 15.76 -11.70 -20.36
C PHE A 212 15.79 -12.42 -21.70
N PHE A 213 16.30 -11.76 -22.75
CA PHE A 213 16.45 -12.36 -24.07
C PHE A 213 17.45 -13.51 -24.06
N VAL A 214 18.58 -13.33 -23.40
CA VAL A 214 19.60 -14.39 -23.22
C VAL A 214 19.02 -15.55 -22.39
N SER A 215 18.36 -15.30 -21.25
CA SER A 215 17.72 -16.33 -20.44
C SER A 215 16.62 -17.08 -21.21
N TRP A 216 15.81 -16.37 -22.01
CA TRP A 216 14.79 -16.98 -22.87
C TRP A 216 15.39 -17.87 -23.96
N ILE A 217 16.50 -17.46 -24.59
CA ILE A 217 17.22 -18.28 -25.56
C ILE A 217 17.75 -19.55 -24.89
N PHE A 218 18.40 -19.44 -23.73
CA PHE A 218 18.92 -20.60 -23.01
C PHE A 218 17.82 -21.58 -22.56
N SER A 219 16.66 -21.07 -22.10
CA SER A 219 15.53 -21.90 -21.70
C SER A 219 14.85 -22.63 -22.86
N ASN A 220 14.92 -22.09 -24.10
CA ASN A 220 14.27 -22.69 -25.26
C ASN A 220 15.21 -23.49 -26.21
N HIS A 221 16.53 -23.44 -25.99
CA HIS A 221 17.49 -24.16 -26.83
C HIS A 221 18.10 -25.40 -26.16
N PHE A 222 17.77 -25.69 -24.90
CA PHE A 222 18.27 -26.84 -24.15
C PHE A 222 17.15 -27.81 -23.69
N HIS A 223 16.00 -27.80 -24.39
CA HIS A 223 14.98 -28.84 -24.28
C HIS A 223 14.73 -29.54 -25.61
#